data_726af68b2c793a4332027c7e3c840c02
#
_entry.id   726af68b2c793a4332027c7e3c840c02
#
_cell.length_a   1.000
_cell.length_b   1.000
_cell.length_c   1.000
_cell.angle_alpha   90.00
_cell.angle_beta   90.00
_cell.angle_gamma   90.00
#
_symmetry.space_group_name_H-M   'P 1'
#
loop_
_entity.id
_entity.type
_entity.pdbx_description
1 polymer ?
#
loop_
_entity_poly.entity_id
_entity_poly.type
_entity_poly.pdbx_seq_one_letter_code
_entity_poly.pdbx_strand_id
1 'polypeptide(L)'
;MEAMKRFKKFYIEITSVCNLACTFCPQTKRQANFIQPEAFRHRLEQIKPYTDSIYLHLKGEPLMHPKLDELLDISGEMGFKVNITTNGTLLHKVKHKLLPKPAIRQMNFSLHSFDGHEGSTDKEGYIQGVLSFVREAMEQTQMIISLRLWNLDMDNATNSERQRNREILGAIEAEFGLDYRIEERVAPGHGTKVAERVYINQDYEFEWPALDAEEDDGRGFCYGLRNQAGILSDGTVVPCCLDGEGIINLGNINVQPFSEIINSGRARRLVDGFSRREAVEELCRRCGYRRRFGT
;
A
#
# COMPACT_ATOMS: atom_id res chain seq x y z
N MET A 1 3.12 -20.12 -24.03
CA MET A 1 3.36 -18.75 -23.48
C MET A 1 2.16 -18.42 -22.61
N GLU A 2 2.39 -18.30 -21.30
CA GLU A 2 1.35 -17.84 -20.37
C GLU A 2 0.97 -16.39 -20.73
N ALA A 3 -0.33 -16.11 -20.87
CA ALA A 3 -0.79 -14.77 -21.20
C ALA A 3 -0.38 -13.82 -20.08
N MET A 4 0.20 -12.67 -20.42
CA MET A 4 0.62 -11.67 -19.43
C MET A 4 -0.59 -11.15 -18.66
N LYS A 5 -0.57 -11.31 -17.33
CA LYS A 5 -1.66 -10.85 -16.45
C LYS A 5 -1.86 -9.34 -16.55
N ARG A 6 -3.12 -8.90 -16.60
CA ARG A 6 -3.49 -7.48 -16.78
C ARG A 6 -2.98 -6.60 -15.65
N PHE A 7 -3.18 -7.02 -14.39
CA PHE A 7 -2.88 -6.18 -13.24
C PHE A 7 -1.54 -6.56 -12.61
N LYS A 8 -0.61 -5.61 -12.58
CA LYS A 8 0.67 -5.72 -11.85
C LYS A 8 0.51 -5.43 -10.36
N LYS A 9 -0.48 -4.61 -9.98
CA LYS A 9 -0.81 -4.27 -8.60
C LYS A 9 -2.31 -4.49 -8.39
N PHE A 10 -2.67 -5.46 -7.59
CA PHE A 10 -4.04 -5.71 -7.24
C PHE A 10 -4.23 -5.61 -5.73
N TYR A 11 -5.09 -4.70 -5.31
CA TYR A 11 -5.29 -4.40 -3.90
C TYR A 11 -6.52 -5.11 -3.38
N ILE A 12 -6.41 -5.77 -2.25
CA ILE A 12 -7.54 -6.35 -1.50
C ILE A 12 -7.48 -5.81 -0.09
N GLU A 13 -8.39 -4.93 0.24
CA GLU A 13 -8.54 -4.46 1.61
C GLU A 13 -9.06 -5.58 2.47
N ILE A 14 -8.21 -6.16 3.30
CA ILE A 14 -8.61 -7.23 4.23
C ILE A 14 -9.28 -6.67 5.48
N THR A 15 -9.01 -5.41 5.81
CA THR A 15 -9.69 -4.67 6.87
C THR A 15 -9.67 -3.18 6.58
N SER A 16 -10.74 -2.47 6.98
CA SER A 16 -10.80 -1.00 7.00
C SER A 16 -10.35 -0.41 8.35
N VAL A 17 -10.05 -1.26 9.34
CA VAL A 17 -9.67 -0.84 10.71
C VAL A 17 -8.18 -0.56 10.76
N CYS A 18 -7.80 0.57 11.36
CA CYS A 18 -6.41 0.93 11.65
C CYS A 18 -6.25 1.30 13.11
N ASN A 19 -5.12 0.97 13.71
CA ASN A 19 -4.77 1.33 15.08
C ASN A 19 -4.08 2.71 15.20
N LEU A 20 -3.87 3.39 14.06
CA LEU A 20 -3.31 4.75 14.00
C LEU A 20 -4.28 5.70 13.31
N ALA A 21 -4.14 6.99 13.59
CA ALA A 21 -4.83 8.09 12.95
C ALA A 21 -3.81 9.10 12.39
N CYS A 22 -3.03 8.66 11.37
CA CYS A 22 -1.97 9.46 10.78
C CYS A 22 -2.54 10.70 10.10
N THR A 23 -1.88 11.86 10.28
CA THR A 23 -2.30 13.16 9.74
C THR A 23 -2.37 13.18 8.22
N PHE A 24 -1.46 12.46 7.56
CA PHE A 24 -1.40 12.34 6.09
C PHE A 24 -2.35 11.30 5.51
N CYS A 25 -3.02 10.48 6.33
CA CYS A 25 -3.92 9.42 5.86
C CYS A 25 -5.39 9.74 6.25
N PRO A 26 -6.26 10.10 5.28
CA PRO A 26 -7.65 10.40 5.62
C PRO A 26 -8.33 9.18 6.24
N GLN A 27 -9.01 9.39 7.36
CA GLN A 27 -9.79 8.36 8.03
C GLN A 27 -10.96 7.94 7.14
N THR A 28 -11.20 6.63 7.04
CA THR A 28 -12.37 6.13 6.32
C THR A 28 -13.65 6.38 7.11
N LYS A 29 -14.71 6.77 6.39
CA LYS A 29 -16.07 6.91 6.92
C LYS A 29 -16.89 5.63 6.75
N ARG A 30 -16.32 4.60 6.08
CA ARG A 30 -16.98 3.31 5.90
C ARG A 30 -17.05 2.52 7.20
N GLN A 31 -18.04 1.63 7.30
CA GLN A 31 -18.16 0.74 8.45
C GLN A 31 -16.89 -0.11 8.63
N ALA A 32 -16.44 -0.22 9.89
CA ALA A 32 -15.34 -1.09 10.27
C ALA A 32 -15.61 -2.54 9.86
N ASN A 33 -14.69 -3.15 9.13
CA ASN A 33 -14.87 -4.50 8.60
C ASN A 33 -13.57 -5.29 8.60
N PHE A 34 -13.68 -6.60 8.84
CA PHE A 34 -12.64 -7.59 8.64
C PHE A 34 -13.19 -8.65 7.67
N ILE A 35 -12.52 -8.85 6.54
CA ILE A 35 -12.96 -9.84 5.56
C ILE A 35 -12.91 -11.25 6.15
N GLN A 36 -13.94 -12.07 5.87
CA GLN A 36 -13.91 -13.48 6.26
C GLN A 36 -13.09 -14.31 5.24
N PRO A 37 -12.40 -15.38 5.70
CA PRO A 37 -11.56 -16.22 4.84
C PRO A 37 -12.27 -16.76 3.61
N GLU A 38 -13.54 -17.15 3.74
CA GLU A 38 -14.35 -17.67 2.63
C GLU A 38 -14.59 -16.59 1.57
N ALA A 39 -14.92 -15.37 2.00
CA ALA A 39 -15.08 -14.23 1.10
C ALA A 39 -13.76 -13.84 0.45
N PHE A 40 -12.66 -13.92 1.18
CA PHE A 40 -11.32 -13.67 0.65
C PHE A 40 -10.95 -14.70 -0.43
N ARG A 41 -11.14 -16.00 -0.17
CA ARG A 41 -10.90 -17.09 -1.13
C ARG A 41 -11.72 -16.87 -2.40
N HIS A 42 -13.00 -16.59 -2.26
CA HIS A 42 -13.88 -16.34 -3.41
C HIS A 42 -13.40 -15.15 -4.26
N ARG A 43 -12.93 -14.07 -3.64
CA ARG A 43 -12.35 -12.93 -4.38
C ARG A 43 -11.07 -13.32 -5.11
N LEU A 44 -10.18 -14.10 -4.47
CA LEU A 44 -8.97 -14.60 -5.11
C LEU A 44 -9.27 -15.46 -6.34
N GLU A 45 -10.28 -16.33 -6.27
CA GLU A 45 -10.73 -17.15 -7.40
C GLU A 45 -11.12 -16.28 -8.59
N GLN A 46 -11.90 -15.23 -8.37
CA GLN A 46 -12.36 -14.35 -9.44
C GLN A 46 -11.25 -13.51 -10.06
N ILE A 47 -10.22 -13.11 -9.29
CA ILE A 47 -9.13 -12.28 -9.80
C ILE A 47 -7.94 -13.08 -10.34
N LYS A 48 -7.84 -14.38 -10.05
CA LYS A 48 -6.72 -15.24 -10.49
C LYS A 48 -6.41 -15.16 -11.99
N PRO A 49 -7.38 -15.05 -12.89
CA PRO A 49 -7.10 -14.86 -14.31
C PRO A 49 -6.37 -13.53 -14.63
N TYR A 50 -6.41 -12.54 -13.76
CA TYR A 50 -5.97 -11.18 -14.03
C TYR A 50 -4.69 -10.77 -13.31
N THR A 51 -4.32 -11.47 -12.22
CA THR A 51 -3.12 -11.16 -11.42
C THR A 51 -2.60 -12.38 -10.66
N ASP A 52 -1.31 -12.41 -10.37
CA ASP A 52 -0.66 -13.34 -9.44
C ASP A 52 -0.07 -12.62 -8.22
N SER A 53 -0.25 -11.30 -8.13
CA SER A 53 0.31 -10.50 -7.05
C SER A 53 -0.76 -9.61 -6.43
N ILE A 54 -0.92 -9.72 -5.11
CA ILE A 54 -1.90 -8.98 -4.34
C ILE A 54 -1.24 -8.13 -3.25
N TYR A 55 -1.90 -7.01 -2.93
CA TYR A 55 -1.56 -6.08 -1.85
C TYR A 55 -2.71 -6.09 -0.84
N LEU A 56 -2.44 -6.38 0.44
CA LEU A 56 -3.49 -6.58 1.45
C LEU A 56 -4.00 -5.30 2.10
N HIS A 57 -3.97 -4.18 1.39
CA HIS A 57 -4.43 -2.89 1.92
C HIS A 57 -5.03 -2.01 0.83
N LEU A 58 -5.99 -1.17 1.21
CA LEU A 58 -6.32 0.13 0.62
C LEU A 58 -6.34 1.15 1.77
N LYS A 59 -7.22 0.96 2.75
CA LYS A 59 -7.22 1.58 4.08
C LYS A 59 -6.91 0.51 5.13
N GLY A 60 -6.90 0.92 6.41
CA GLY A 60 -6.69 0.02 7.54
C GLY A 60 -5.24 -0.48 7.70
N GLU A 61 -5.03 -1.23 8.76
CA GLU A 61 -3.74 -1.88 9.07
C GLU A 61 -3.87 -3.40 8.94
N PRO A 62 -3.22 -4.02 7.94
CA PRO A 62 -3.36 -5.47 7.70
C PRO A 62 -2.99 -6.34 8.90
N LEU A 63 -2.02 -5.91 9.72
CA LEU A 63 -1.59 -6.68 10.89
C LEU A 63 -2.61 -6.71 12.03
N MET A 64 -3.69 -5.91 11.95
CA MET A 64 -4.83 -5.99 12.86
C MET A 64 -5.78 -7.14 12.54
N HIS A 65 -5.67 -7.74 11.34
CA HIS A 65 -6.62 -8.76 10.94
C HIS A 65 -6.49 -10.03 11.81
N PRO A 66 -7.53 -10.45 12.55
CA PRO A 66 -7.42 -11.54 13.51
C PRO A 66 -7.06 -12.89 12.87
N LYS A 67 -7.47 -13.10 11.61
CA LYS A 67 -7.21 -14.31 10.82
C LYS A 67 -6.14 -14.08 9.72
N LEU A 68 -5.19 -13.18 9.95
CA LEU A 68 -4.16 -12.83 8.95
C LEU A 68 -3.38 -14.08 8.47
N ASP A 69 -3.02 -14.95 9.39
CA ASP A 69 -2.31 -16.20 9.08
C ASP A 69 -3.09 -17.11 8.14
N GLU A 70 -4.40 -17.27 8.35
CA GLU A 70 -5.29 -18.04 7.49
C GLU A 70 -5.42 -17.41 6.08
N LEU A 71 -5.53 -16.08 6.00
CA LEU A 71 -5.57 -15.39 4.69
C LEU A 71 -4.24 -15.55 3.92
N LEU A 72 -3.11 -15.58 4.61
CA LEU A 72 -1.80 -15.81 3.99
C LEU A 72 -1.66 -17.25 3.51
N ASP A 73 -2.18 -18.24 4.24
CA ASP A 73 -2.21 -19.64 3.81
C ASP A 73 -3.06 -19.82 2.56
N ILE A 74 -4.28 -19.26 2.56
CA ILE A 74 -5.16 -19.26 1.37
C ILE A 74 -4.45 -18.64 0.17
N SER A 75 -3.75 -17.53 0.36
CA SER A 75 -3.00 -16.87 -0.71
C SER A 75 -1.91 -17.78 -1.28
N GLY A 76 -1.18 -18.47 -0.41
CA GLY A 76 -0.12 -19.43 -0.78
C GLY A 76 -0.67 -20.64 -1.53
N GLU A 77 -1.73 -21.27 -1.01
CA GLU A 77 -2.43 -22.40 -1.65
C GLU A 77 -2.88 -22.06 -3.07
N MET A 78 -3.36 -20.84 -3.27
CA MET A 78 -3.83 -20.37 -4.57
C MET A 78 -2.71 -19.81 -5.46
N GLY A 79 -1.44 -19.84 -5.01
CA GLY A 79 -0.28 -19.40 -5.77
C GLY A 79 -0.20 -17.90 -5.99
N PHE A 80 -0.69 -17.10 -5.03
CA PHE A 80 -0.52 -15.65 -5.05
C PHE A 80 0.75 -15.20 -4.33
N LYS A 81 1.38 -14.16 -4.86
CA LYS A 81 2.47 -13.40 -4.22
C LYS A 81 1.86 -12.25 -3.45
N VAL A 82 2.05 -12.25 -2.13
CA VAL A 82 1.46 -11.27 -1.22
C VAL A 82 2.44 -10.13 -0.93
N ASN A 83 1.94 -8.90 -1.01
CA ASN A 83 2.65 -7.70 -0.58
C ASN A 83 1.84 -7.07 0.56
N ILE A 84 2.50 -6.80 1.68
CA ILE A 84 1.90 -6.19 2.87
C ILE A 84 2.51 -4.80 3.05
N THR A 85 1.66 -3.79 3.25
CA THR A 85 2.09 -2.47 3.73
C THR A 85 1.54 -2.30 5.12
N THR A 86 2.39 -1.95 6.06
CA THR A 86 2.07 -1.85 7.48
C THR A 86 2.73 -0.64 8.12
N ASN A 87 2.11 -0.11 9.15
CA ASN A 87 2.73 0.87 10.03
C ASN A 87 3.79 0.25 10.98
N GLY A 88 3.87 -1.08 11.05
CA GLY A 88 4.89 -1.81 11.81
C GLY A 88 4.67 -1.90 13.32
N THR A 89 3.71 -1.20 13.89
CA THR A 89 3.53 -1.11 15.37
C THR A 89 3.11 -2.44 16.02
N LEU A 90 2.54 -3.36 15.24
CA LEU A 90 2.03 -4.64 15.73
C LEU A 90 2.97 -5.82 15.47
N LEU A 91 4.17 -5.60 14.94
CA LEU A 91 5.12 -6.67 14.62
C LEU A 91 5.40 -7.60 15.81
N HIS A 92 5.58 -7.05 17.01
CA HIS A 92 5.82 -7.81 18.22
C HIS A 92 4.73 -8.87 18.52
N LYS A 93 3.49 -8.62 18.07
CA LYS A 93 2.36 -9.54 18.25
C LYS A 93 2.24 -10.61 17.16
N VAL A 94 2.65 -10.27 15.91
CA VAL A 94 2.28 -11.09 14.74
C VAL A 94 3.47 -11.62 13.94
N LYS A 95 4.73 -11.26 14.26
CA LYS A 95 5.89 -11.70 13.47
C LYS A 95 5.96 -13.23 13.31
N HIS A 96 5.58 -13.99 14.33
CA HIS A 96 5.54 -15.44 14.31
C HIS A 96 4.52 -16.02 13.30
N LYS A 97 3.54 -15.21 12.88
CA LYS A 97 2.58 -15.55 11.82
C LYS A 97 3.06 -15.14 10.43
N LEU A 98 4.01 -14.20 10.33
CA LEU A 98 4.50 -13.67 9.06
C LEU A 98 5.72 -14.43 8.54
N LEU A 99 6.71 -14.67 9.39
CA LEU A 99 7.98 -15.28 8.99
C LEU A 99 7.83 -16.66 8.33
N PRO A 100 6.93 -17.57 8.77
CA PRO A 100 6.78 -18.87 8.14
C PRO A 100 5.93 -18.89 6.86
N LYS A 101 5.49 -17.72 6.35
CA LYS A 101 4.57 -17.65 5.21
C LYS A 101 5.29 -17.39 3.87
N PRO A 102 5.53 -18.42 3.05
CA PRO A 102 6.24 -18.27 1.77
C PRO A 102 5.45 -17.45 0.72
N ALA A 103 4.14 -17.28 0.92
CA ALA A 103 3.32 -16.41 0.09
C ALA A 103 3.74 -14.94 0.16
N ILE A 104 4.34 -14.49 1.29
CA ILE A 104 4.75 -13.11 1.45
C ILE A 104 5.99 -12.84 0.59
N ARG A 105 5.77 -12.10 -0.49
CA ARG A 105 6.84 -11.65 -1.38
C ARG A 105 7.53 -10.39 -0.86
N GLN A 106 6.76 -9.46 -0.28
CA GLN A 106 7.28 -8.15 0.12
C GLN A 106 6.55 -7.58 1.32
N MET A 107 7.34 -7.04 2.26
CA MET A 107 6.85 -6.23 3.37
C MET A 107 7.28 -4.78 3.16
N ASN A 108 6.33 -3.85 3.28
CA ASN A 108 6.58 -2.41 3.20
C ASN A 108 6.26 -1.80 4.56
N PHE A 109 7.21 -1.12 5.16
CA PHE A 109 7.06 -0.43 6.45
C PHE A 109 6.93 1.06 6.23
N SER A 110 5.78 1.63 6.59
CA SER A 110 5.53 3.08 6.53
C SER A 110 6.12 3.74 7.78
N LEU A 111 7.43 3.98 7.79
CA LEU A 111 8.14 4.50 8.96
C LEU A 111 7.68 5.91 9.37
N HIS A 112 7.21 6.71 8.41
CA HIS A 112 6.61 8.02 8.64
C HIS A 112 5.23 7.96 9.34
N SER A 113 4.58 6.79 9.40
CA SER A 113 3.29 6.62 10.12
C SER A 113 3.42 6.82 11.62
N PHE A 114 4.62 6.71 12.14
CA PHE A 114 4.89 6.90 13.57
C PHE A 114 4.54 8.31 14.06
N ASP A 115 4.57 9.31 13.19
CA ASP A 115 4.26 10.71 13.49
C ASP A 115 2.78 10.99 13.67
N GLY A 116 1.92 10.10 13.17
CA GLY A 116 0.48 10.22 13.25
C GLY A 116 -0.14 9.89 14.62
N HIS A 117 0.67 9.65 15.65
CA HIS A 117 0.17 9.27 16.97
C HIS A 117 0.73 10.20 18.05
N GLU A 118 -0.06 11.21 18.44
CA GLU A 118 0.21 11.99 19.63
C GLU A 118 0.15 11.06 20.86
N GLY A 119 1.30 10.76 21.45
CA GLY A 119 1.38 9.93 22.67
C GLY A 119 2.13 8.60 22.53
N SER A 120 2.63 8.25 21.38
CA SER A 120 3.56 7.11 21.24
C SER A 120 4.92 7.51 21.83
N THR A 121 5.23 6.96 22.97
CA THR A 121 6.36 7.38 23.83
C THR A 121 7.67 6.68 23.52
N ASP A 122 7.65 5.55 22.81
CA ASP A 122 8.85 4.73 22.56
C ASP A 122 9.21 4.68 21.06
N LYS A 123 9.84 5.76 20.60
CA LYS A 123 10.30 5.88 19.19
C LYS A 123 11.50 4.97 18.91
N GLU A 124 12.39 4.83 19.88
CA GLU A 124 13.57 3.98 19.76
C GLU A 124 13.14 2.51 19.72
N GLY A 125 12.27 2.09 20.62
CA GLY A 125 11.72 0.73 20.61
C GLY A 125 10.96 0.39 19.33
N TYR A 126 10.28 1.37 18.71
CA TYR A 126 9.60 1.15 17.44
C TYR A 126 10.57 0.81 16.32
N ILE A 127 11.57 1.67 16.07
CA ILE A 127 12.53 1.44 14.97
C ILE A 127 13.34 0.18 15.21
N GLN A 128 13.77 -0.07 16.46
CA GLN A 128 14.47 -1.30 16.83
C GLN A 128 13.61 -2.55 16.61
N GLY A 129 12.30 -2.47 16.89
CA GLY A 129 11.35 -3.55 16.61
C GLY A 129 11.23 -3.86 15.11
N VAL A 130 11.18 -2.83 14.28
CA VAL A 130 11.19 -3.01 12.81
C VAL A 130 12.50 -3.61 12.34
N LEU A 131 13.66 -3.09 12.78
CA LEU A 131 14.98 -3.58 12.36
C LEU A 131 15.22 -5.01 12.85
N SER A 132 14.76 -5.36 14.06
CA SER A 132 14.80 -6.76 14.55
C SER A 132 14.01 -7.70 13.63
N PHE A 133 12.80 -7.31 13.22
CA PHE A 133 12.03 -8.10 12.25
C PHE A 133 12.76 -8.22 10.92
N VAL A 134 13.38 -7.15 10.43
CA VAL A 134 14.11 -7.15 9.15
C VAL A 134 15.27 -8.15 9.20
N ARG A 135 16.06 -8.19 10.30
CA ARG A 135 17.12 -9.18 10.48
C ARG A 135 16.59 -10.61 10.43
N GLU A 136 15.55 -10.90 11.22
CA GLU A 136 14.93 -12.23 11.24
C GLU A 136 14.40 -12.63 9.85
N ALA A 137 13.78 -11.69 9.12
CA ALA A 137 13.26 -11.93 7.78
C ALA A 137 14.39 -12.19 6.76
N MET A 138 15.52 -11.48 6.85
CA MET A 138 16.69 -11.71 5.98
C MET A 138 17.29 -13.10 6.18
N GLU A 139 17.34 -13.58 7.43
CA GLU A 139 17.90 -14.88 7.79
C GLU A 139 16.97 -16.05 7.41
N GLN A 140 15.67 -15.88 7.63
CA GLN A 140 14.70 -16.99 7.60
C GLN A 140 13.88 -17.06 6.31
N THR A 141 13.89 -15.98 5.49
CA THR A 141 12.95 -15.85 4.37
C THR A 141 13.61 -15.30 3.10
N GLN A 142 12.84 -15.28 2.00
CA GLN A 142 13.20 -14.60 0.75
C GLN A 142 12.41 -13.29 0.54
N MET A 143 11.80 -12.75 1.61
CA MET A 143 11.01 -11.52 1.52
C MET A 143 11.85 -10.33 1.06
N ILE A 144 11.26 -9.49 0.24
CA ILE A 144 11.78 -8.16 -0.06
C ILE A 144 11.26 -7.21 1.02
N ILE A 145 12.14 -6.43 1.59
CA ILE A 145 11.80 -5.42 2.61
C ILE A 145 11.93 -4.03 1.99
N SER A 146 10.89 -3.23 2.14
CA SER A 146 10.88 -1.83 1.73
C SER A 146 10.57 -0.94 2.93
N LEU A 147 11.58 -0.26 3.43
CA LEU A 147 11.47 0.77 4.44
C LEU A 147 11.06 2.07 3.76
N ARG A 148 9.97 2.72 4.19
CA ARG A 148 9.41 3.89 3.48
C ARG A 148 9.35 5.11 4.37
N LEU A 149 9.93 6.21 3.87
CA LEU A 149 9.79 7.56 4.39
C LEU A 149 9.23 8.45 3.28
N TRP A 150 7.90 8.61 3.25
CA TRP A 150 7.18 9.38 2.24
C TRP A 150 6.75 10.74 2.80
N ASN A 151 7.69 11.44 3.36
CA ASN A 151 7.55 12.76 3.98
C ASN A 151 8.77 13.65 3.69
N LEU A 152 9.30 13.58 2.45
CA LEU A 152 10.45 14.39 2.00
C LEU A 152 10.10 15.85 1.76
N ASP A 153 8.91 16.34 2.09
CA ASP A 153 8.56 17.74 1.94
C ASP A 153 9.44 18.61 2.85
N MET A 154 10.60 18.98 2.29
CA MET A 154 11.65 19.71 3.00
C MET A 154 11.26 21.15 3.30
N ASP A 155 10.34 21.74 2.53
CA ASP A 155 9.99 23.15 2.66
C ASP A 155 8.99 23.36 3.80
N ASN A 156 8.10 22.41 4.04
CA ASN A 156 7.05 22.47 5.05
C ASN A 156 7.31 21.61 6.30
N ALA A 157 8.33 20.73 6.28
CA ALA A 157 8.65 19.89 7.41
C ALA A 157 9.13 20.71 8.63
N THR A 158 8.57 20.40 9.79
CA THR A 158 9.03 20.98 11.06
C THR A 158 10.43 20.49 11.40
N ASN A 159 11.16 21.24 12.25
CA ASN A 159 12.47 20.81 12.73
C ASN A 159 12.43 19.44 13.44
N SER A 160 11.32 19.14 14.12
CA SER A 160 11.11 17.86 14.80
C SER A 160 10.94 16.70 13.83
N GLU A 161 10.24 16.88 12.69
CA GLU A 161 10.09 15.87 11.64
C GLU A 161 11.42 15.59 10.94
N ARG A 162 12.17 16.63 10.60
CA ARG A 162 13.51 16.48 10.01
C ARG A 162 14.47 15.74 10.95
N GLN A 163 14.46 16.09 12.23
CA GLN A 163 15.29 15.41 13.23
C GLN A 163 14.91 13.93 13.34
N ARG A 164 13.63 13.61 13.33
CA ARG A 164 13.10 12.27 13.41
C ARG A 164 13.49 11.41 12.20
N ASN A 165 13.36 11.97 10.99
CA ASN A 165 13.83 11.28 9.79
C ASN A 165 15.32 10.95 9.86
N ARG A 166 16.16 11.88 10.35
CA ARG A 166 17.60 11.63 10.56
C ARG A 166 17.87 10.52 11.56
N GLU A 167 17.12 10.48 12.67
CA GLU A 167 17.24 9.42 13.68
C GLU A 167 16.89 8.05 13.10
N ILE A 168 15.81 7.96 12.31
CA ILE A 168 15.41 6.73 11.61
C ILE A 168 16.48 6.31 10.60
N LEU A 169 16.94 7.23 9.76
CA LEU A 169 17.97 6.94 8.76
C LEU A 169 19.29 6.55 9.41
N GLY A 170 19.71 7.24 10.48
CA GLY A 170 20.89 6.91 11.27
C GLY A 170 20.82 5.51 11.91
N ALA A 171 19.65 5.11 12.40
CA ALA A 171 19.43 3.76 12.90
C ALA A 171 19.58 2.68 11.81
N ILE A 172 19.06 2.97 10.60
CA ILE A 172 19.20 2.07 9.44
C ILE A 172 20.67 2.01 8.98
N GLU A 173 21.36 3.16 8.91
CA GLU A 173 22.79 3.24 8.55
C GLU A 173 23.64 2.42 9.52
N ALA A 174 23.40 2.56 10.82
CA ALA A 174 24.11 1.80 11.86
C ALA A 174 23.81 0.30 11.78
N GLU A 175 22.55 -0.07 11.61
CA GLU A 175 22.11 -1.46 11.52
C GLU A 175 22.80 -2.24 10.40
N PHE A 176 22.93 -1.61 9.22
CA PHE A 176 23.50 -2.25 8.03
C PHE A 176 24.96 -1.91 7.78
N GLY A 177 25.60 -1.15 8.70
CA GLY A 177 27.02 -0.78 8.62
C GLY A 177 27.34 0.00 7.33
N LEU A 178 26.47 0.94 6.94
CA LEU A 178 26.68 1.70 5.72
C LEU A 178 27.83 2.68 5.88
N ASP A 179 28.69 2.77 4.86
CA ASP A 179 29.82 3.71 4.79
C ASP A 179 29.46 5.07 4.21
N TYR A 180 28.16 5.31 4.02
CA TYR A 180 27.59 6.56 3.48
C TYR A 180 26.33 6.96 4.24
N ARG A 181 25.98 8.24 4.13
CA ARG A 181 24.68 8.75 4.64
C ARG A 181 23.60 8.54 3.60
N ILE A 182 22.47 7.96 4.03
CA ILE A 182 21.32 7.72 3.13
C ILE A 182 20.80 9.05 2.57
N GLU A 183 20.79 10.12 3.36
CA GLU A 183 20.37 11.45 2.94
C GLU A 183 21.15 12.00 1.73
N GLU A 184 22.40 11.58 1.52
CA GLU A 184 23.23 11.99 0.38
C GLU A 184 22.89 11.26 -0.92
N ARG A 185 22.10 10.20 -0.83
CA ARG A 185 21.70 9.33 -1.97
C ARG A 185 20.20 9.31 -2.22
N VAL A 186 19.49 10.34 -1.75
CA VAL A 186 18.03 10.43 -1.93
C VAL A 186 17.69 10.59 -3.42
N ALA A 187 16.87 9.67 -3.92
CA ALA A 187 16.26 9.76 -5.24
C ALA A 187 14.74 9.55 -5.07
N PRO A 188 13.94 10.62 -5.00
CA PRO A 188 12.50 10.51 -4.75
C PRO A 188 11.84 9.54 -5.72
N GLY A 189 10.97 8.66 -5.18
CA GLY A 189 10.30 7.61 -5.95
C GLY A 189 11.16 6.40 -6.31
N HIS A 190 12.47 6.41 -6.02
CA HIS A 190 13.39 5.30 -6.24
C HIS A 190 13.85 4.69 -4.92
N GLY A 191 14.05 3.37 -4.91
CA GLY A 191 14.57 2.66 -3.74
C GLY A 191 16.10 2.61 -3.74
N THR A 192 16.74 2.97 -2.62
CA THR A 192 18.15 2.75 -2.38
C THR A 192 18.34 1.41 -1.67
N LYS A 193 19.17 0.53 -2.23
CA LYS A 193 19.50 -0.75 -1.61
C LYS A 193 20.41 -0.51 -0.41
N VAL A 194 20.01 -0.97 0.78
CA VAL A 194 20.80 -0.87 2.03
C VAL A 194 21.38 -2.22 2.47
N ALA A 195 20.72 -3.32 2.10
CA ALA A 195 21.21 -4.69 2.29
C ALA A 195 20.61 -5.61 1.23
N GLU A 196 20.98 -6.90 1.24
CA GLU A 196 20.37 -7.86 0.33
C GLU A 196 18.86 -7.94 0.60
N ARG A 197 18.05 -7.71 -0.43
CA ARG A 197 16.58 -7.66 -0.38
C ARG A 197 15.99 -6.57 0.52
N VAL A 198 16.79 -5.63 1.04
CA VAL A 198 16.34 -4.50 1.88
C VAL A 198 16.59 -3.18 1.17
N TYR A 199 15.55 -2.38 1.05
CA TYR A 199 15.56 -1.10 0.35
C TYR A 199 14.94 -0.01 1.22
N ILE A 200 15.54 1.19 1.23
CA ILE A 200 14.91 2.41 1.73
C ILE A 200 14.29 3.17 0.55
N ASN A 201 13.02 3.52 0.67
CA ASN A 201 12.27 4.28 -0.32
C ASN A 201 11.85 5.61 0.29
N GLN A 202 12.33 6.69 -0.29
CA GLN A 202 11.99 8.05 0.12
C GLN A 202 11.20 8.73 -0.99
N ASP A 203 10.14 9.45 -0.62
CA ASP A 203 9.31 10.18 -1.57
C ASP A 203 8.63 11.37 -0.87
N TYR A 204 8.08 12.27 -1.67
CA TYR A 204 7.26 13.36 -1.17
C TYR A 204 5.89 12.87 -0.73
N GLU A 205 5.31 13.56 0.24
CA GLU A 205 3.89 13.40 0.53
C GLU A 205 3.04 13.78 -0.68
N PHE A 206 1.88 13.21 -0.81
CA PHE A 206 0.93 13.53 -1.87
C PHE A 206 -0.46 13.77 -1.26
N GLU A 207 -1.20 14.66 -1.90
CA GLU A 207 -2.59 14.91 -1.53
C GLU A 207 -3.47 13.74 -1.95
N TRP A 208 -4.18 13.17 -0.99
CA TRP A 208 -5.17 12.15 -1.26
C TRP A 208 -6.33 12.74 -2.08
N PRO A 209 -6.89 11.95 -3.04
CA PRO A 209 -8.07 12.40 -3.74
C PRO A 209 -9.27 12.53 -2.79
N ALA A 210 -9.93 13.68 -2.83
CA ALA A 210 -11.13 13.97 -2.06
C ALA A 210 -12.07 14.87 -2.89
N LEU A 211 -13.39 14.72 -2.71
CA LEU A 211 -14.36 15.48 -3.49
C LEU A 211 -14.40 16.97 -3.15
N ASP A 212 -13.87 17.33 -1.99
CA ASP A 212 -13.72 18.72 -1.52
C ASP A 212 -12.33 19.33 -1.85
N ALA A 213 -11.39 18.54 -2.40
CA ALA A 213 -10.12 19.04 -2.89
C ALA A 213 -10.27 19.85 -4.18
N GLU A 214 -9.28 20.68 -4.48
CA GLU A 214 -9.26 21.49 -5.70
C GLU A 214 -9.21 20.62 -6.97
N GLU A 215 -10.07 20.96 -7.93
CA GLU A 215 -10.16 20.27 -9.21
C GLU A 215 -9.13 20.86 -10.19
N ASP A 216 -8.37 19.99 -10.85
CA ASP A 216 -7.48 20.38 -11.94
C ASP A 216 -8.18 20.35 -13.32
N ASP A 217 -7.45 20.65 -14.39
CA ASP A 217 -7.96 20.64 -15.77
C ASP A 217 -8.34 19.26 -16.31
N GLY A 218 -8.17 18.21 -15.52
CA GLY A 218 -8.47 16.82 -15.89
C GLY A 218 -7.49 16.20 -16.89
N ARG A 219 -6.47 16.93 -17.35
CA ARG A 219 -5.47 16.39 -18.28
C ARG A 219 -4.46 15.50 -17.58
N GLY A 220 -3.98 14.48 -18.26
CA GLY A 220 -2.92 13.62 -17.79
C GLY A 220 -3.27 12.14 -17.82
N PHE A 221 -2.35 11.33 -17.33
CA PHE A 221 -2.40 9.87 -17.38
C PHE A 221 -2.53 9.27 -15.99
N CYS A 222 -3.12 8.08 -15.91
CA CYS A 222 -3.09 7.24 -14.71
C CYS A 222 -3.17 5.76 -15.07
N TYR A 223 -2.66 4.93 -14.17
CA TYR A 223 -2.66 3.47 -14.30
C TYR A 223 -3.95 2.80 -13.77
N GLY A 224 -4.91 3.56 -13.25
CA GLY A 224 -6.19 3.03 -12.76
C GLY A 224 -6.89 2.16 -13.80
N LEU A 225 -7.28 0.95 -13.44
CA LEU A 225 -7.82 -0.13 -14.28
C LEU A 225 -6.94 -0.57 -15.48
N ARG A 226 -5.78 0.03 -15.69
CA ARG A 226 -4.83 -0.43 -16.71
C ARG A 226 -3.92 -1.53 -16.18
N ASN A 227 -3.22 -1.26 -15.08
CA ASN A 227 -2.32 -2.21 -14.46
C ASN A 227 -2.52 -2.32 -12.93
N GLN A 228 -3.51 -1.61 -12.39
CA GLN A 228 -3.92 -1.70 -10.99
C GLN A 228 -5.44 -1.66 -10.86
N ALA A 229 -5.95 -2.31 -9.81
CA ALA A 229 -7.34 -2.28 -9.37
C ALA A 229 -7.40 -2.59 -7.87
N GLY A 230 -8.54 -2.37 -7.24
CA GLY A 230 -8.73 -2.71 -5.83
C GLY A 230 -10.12 -3.25 -5.53
N ILE A 231 -10.23 -3.97 -4.41
CA ILE A 231 -11.49 -4.43 -3.83
C ILE A 231 -11.48 -4.02 -2.36
N LEU A 232 -12.47 -3.24 -1.97
CA LEU A 232 -12.69 -2.84 -0.58
C LEU A 232 -13.18 -4.03 0.26
N SER A 233 -13.10 -3.94 1.57
CA SER A 233 -13.48 -5.03 2.49
C SER A 233 -14.95 -5.47 2.36
N ASP A 234 -15.83 -4.59 1.90
CA ASP A 234 -17.25 -4.86 1.62
C ASP A 234 -17.51 -5.50 0.24
N GLY A 235 -16.47 -5.62 -0.60
CA GLY A 235 -16.57 -6.18 -1.95
C GLY A 235 -16.70 -5.15 -3.07
N THR A 236 -16.75 -3.87 -2.77
CA THR A 236 -16.77 -2.80 -3.77
C THR A 236 -15.47 -2.79 -4.57
N VAL A 237 -15.58 -2.83 -5.89
CA VAL A 237 -14.42 -2.76 -6.80
C VAL A 237 -14.13 -1.31 -7.17
N VAL A 238 -12.86 -0.92 -7.03
CA VAL A 238 -12.35 0.44 -7.27
C VAL A 238 -11.17 0.44 -8.25
N PRO A 239 -10.90 1.54 -8.95
CA PRO A 239 -9.86 1.59 -9.98
C PRO A 239 -8.42 1.58 -9.44
N CYS A 240 -8.20 1.97 -8.20
CA CYS A 240 -6.87 2.08 -7.58
C CYS A 240 -6.93 2.07 -6.05
N CYS A 241 -5.77 1.99 -5.39
CA CYS A 241 -5.67 1.98 -3.92
C CYS A 241 -5.96 3.34 -3.26
N LEU A 242 -6.05 4.43 -4.03
CA LEU A 242 -6.33 5.76 -3.47
C LEU A 242 -7.83 6.05 -3.34
N ASP A 243 -8.68 5.28 -4.01
CA ASP A 243 -10.14 5.36 -3.84
C ASP A 243 -10.58 4.49 -2.65
N GLY A 244 -10.08 4.83 -1.47
CA GLY A 244 -10.36 4.09 -0.24
C GLY A 244 -11.79 4.27 0.29
N GLU A 245 -12.58 5.20 -0.26
CA GLU A 245 -13.99 5.40 0.09
C GLU A 245 -14.95 4.76 -0.93
N GLY A 246 -14.44 4.26 -2.07
CA GLY A 246 -15.27 3.65 -3.10
C GLY A 246 -16.13 4.66 -3.88
N ILE A 247 -15.65 5.89 -4.03
CA ILE A 247 -16.34 6.96 -4.78
C ILE A 247 -16.53 6.56 -6.24
N ILE A 248 -15.49 5.96 -6.85
CA ILE A 248 -15.57 5.37 -8.19
C ILE A 248 -15.97 3.90 -8.04
N ASN A 249 -17.17 3.66 -7.54
CA ASN A 249 -17.75 2.33 -7.43
C ASN A 249 -18.00 1.74 -8.83
N LEU A 250 -17.24 0.69 -9.18
CA LEU A 250 -17.36 -0.01 -10.47
C LEU A 250 -18.36 -1.17 -10.43
N GLY A 251 -18.76 -1.60 -9.25
CA GLY A 251 -19.62 -2.74 -8.96
C GLY A 251 -19.15 -3.45 -7.69
N ASN A 252 -19.85 -4.54 -7.30
CA ASN A 252 -19.50 -5.30 -6.11
C ASN A 252 -19.29 -6.77 -6.46
N ILE A 253 -18.12 -7.30 -6.13
CA ILE A 253 -17.71 -8.68 -6.48
C ILE A 253 -18.53 -9.77 -5.76
N ASN A 254 -19.28 -9.41 -4.72
CA ASN A 254 -20.17 -10.34 -4.01
C ASN A 254 -21.49 -10.57 -4.76
N VAL A 255 -21.83 -9.71 -5.75
CA VAL A 255 -23.13 -9.79 -6.46
C VAL A 255 -22.99 -9.96 -7.97
N GLN A 256 -21.80 -9.69 -8.54
CA GLN A 256 -21.54 -9.87 -9.97
C GLN A 256 -20.10 -10.30 -10.24
N PRO A 257 -19.83 -11.05 -11.31
CA PRO A 257 -18.48 -11.50 -11.63
C PRO A 257 -17.51 -10.34 -11.86
N PHE A 258 -16.26 -10.49 -11.37
CA PHE A 258 -15.22 -9.48 -11.57
C PHE A 258 -14.99 -9.15 -13.05
N SER A 259 -15.10 -10.15 -13.93
CA SER A 259 -14.98 -9.97 -15.39
C SER A 259 -16.01 -8.98 -15.96
N GLU A 260 -17.23 -8.99 -15.44
CA GLU A 260 -18.27 -8.05 -15.86
C GLU A 260 -18.02 -6.65 -15.34
N ILE A 261 -17.58 -6.54 -14.07
CA ILE A 261 -17.27 -5.26 -13.42
C ILE A 261 -16.21 -4.48 -14.21
N ILE A 262 -15.08 -5.13 -14.54
CA ILE A 262 -13.97 -4.47 -15.23
C ILE A 262 -14.24 -4.21 -16.73
N ASN A 263 -15.30 -4.79 -17.28
CA ASN A 263 -15.78 -4.59 -18.63
C ASN A 263 -17.06 -3.73 -18.67
N SER A 264 -17.50 -3.17 -17.54
CA SER A 264 -18.66 -2.29 -17.47
C SER A 264 -18.42 -1.00 -18.28
N GLY A 265 -19.51 -0.29 -18.65
CA GLY A 265 -19.42 0.97 -19.37
C GLY A 265 -18.61 2.03 -18.61
N ARG A 266 -18.72 2.10 -17.25
CA ARG A 266 -17.95 3.03 -16.41
C ARG A 266 -16.46 2.68 -16.43
N ALA A 267 -16.12 1.39 -16.27
CA ALA A 267 -14.75 0.93 -16.31
C ALA A 267 -14.07 1.21 -17.66
N ARG A 268 -14.77 0.98 -18.77
CA ARG A 268 -14.26 1.28 -20.12
C ARG A 268 -14.03 2.77 -20.31
N ARG A 269 -14.99 3.62 -19.95
CA ARG A 269 -14.83 5.09 -20.06
C ARG A 269 -13.61 5.58 -19.29
N LEU A 270 -13.34 5.04 -18.09
CA LEU A 270 -12.17 5.43 -17.30
C LEU A 270 -10.85 5.07 -18.03
N VAL A 271 -10.74 3.84 -18.54
CA VAL A 271 -9.55 3.38 -19.29
C VAL A 271 -9.37 4.18 -20.58
N ASP A 272 -10.46 4.42 -21.32
CA ASP A 272 -10.44 5.17 -22.58
C ASP A 272 -10.11 6.65 -22.33
N GLY A 273 -10.64 7.25 -21.26
CA GLY A 273 -10.29 8.60 -20.84
C GLY A 273 -8.79 8.76 -20.63
N PHE A 274 -8.19 7.93 -19.80
CA PHE A 274 -6.73 7.98 -19.60
C PHE A 274 -5.92 7.63 -20.85
N SER A 275 -6.46 6.86 -21.78
CA SER A 275 -5.83 6.65 -23.09
C SER A 275 -5.76 7.93 -23.92
N ARG A 276 -6.73 8.81 -23.76
CA ARG A 276 -6.79 10.15 -24.38
C ARG A 276 -6.19 11.26 -23.51
N ARG A 277 -5.50 10.90 -22.41
CA ARG A 277 -4.96 11.86 -21.44
C ARG A 277 -6.04 12.68 -20.73
N GLU A 278 -7.18 12.08 -20.42
CA GLU A 278 -8.34 12.73 -19.83
C GLU A 278 -8.80 11.97 -18.57
N ALA A 279 -8.91 12.65 -17.44
CA ALA A 279 -9.49 12.15 -16.21
C ALA A 279 -11.01 12.34 -16.23
N VAL A 280 -11.75 11.29 -16.58
CA VAL A 280 -13.22 11.34 -16.74
C VAL A 280 -14.00 11.29 -15.42
N GLU A 281 -13.39 10.80 -14.35
CA GLU A 281 -14.00 10.74 -13.03
C GLU A 281 -13.61 11.96 -12.18
N GLU A 282 -14.59 12.52 -11.47
CA GLU A 282 -14.39 13.71 -10.62
C GLU A 282 -13.27 13.51 -9.61
N LEU A 283 -13.27 12.37 -8.89
CA LEU A 283 -12.23 12.05 -7.94
C LEU A 283 -10.83 12.01 -8.58
N CYS A 284 -10.73 11.57 -9.83
CA CYS A 284 -9.46 11.54 -10.56
C CYS A 284 -8.95 12.94 -10.91
N ARG A 285 -9.82 13.91 -11.18
CA ARG A 285 -9.46 15.31 -11.42
C ARG A 285 -8.96 16.01 -10.16
N ARG A 286 -9.28 15.47 -8.98
CA ARG A 286 -8.88 15.98 -7.65
C ARG A 286 -7.76 15.16 -7.01
N CYS A 287 -7.02 14.37 -7.81
CA CYS A 287 -6.02 13.43 -7.31
C CYS A 287 -4.59 13.98 -7.44
N GLY A 288 -3.98 14.42 -6.33
CA GLY A 288 -2.60 14.89 -6.29
C GLY A 288 -1.59 13.84 -6.77
N TYR A 289 -1.84 12.56 -6.49
CA TYR A 289 -0.96 11.48 -6.95
C TYR A 289 -0.93 11.31 -8.48
N ARG A 290 -2.05 11.57 -9.18
CA ARG A 290 -2.11 11.50 -10.65
C ARG A 290 -1.18 12.52 -11.30
N ARG A 291 -1.01 13.68 -10.70
CA ARG A 291 -0.13 14.76 -11.20
C ARG A 291 1.33 14.31 -11.36
N ARG A 292 1.75 13.23 -10.65
CA ARG A 292 3.10 12.66 -10.76
C ARG A 292 3.38 11.95 -12.09
N PHE A 293 2.36 11.60 -12.88
CA PHE A 293 2.53 10.89 -14.16
C PHE A 293 2.67 11.82 -15.37
N GLY A 294 2.74 13.12 -15.14
CA GLY A 294 2.87 14.14 -16.17
C GLY A 294 1.59 14.37 -16.96
N THR A 295 1.51 15.46 -17.66
CA THR A 295 0.44 15.83 -18.59
C THR A 295 0.55 15.12 -19.93
#